data_3326a16e2eae961d08ff198e0ae1249e
#
_entry.id   3326a16e2eae961d08ff198e0ae1249e
#
_cell.length_a   1.000
_cell.length_b   1.000
_cell.length_c   1.000
_cell.angle_alpha   90.00
_cell.angle_beta   90.00
_cell.angle_gamma   90.00
#
_symmetry.space_group_name_H-M   'P 1'
#
loop_
_entity.id
_entity.type
_entity.pdbx_description
1 polymer ?
#
loop_
_entity_poly.entity_id
_entity_poly.type
_entity_poly.pdbx_seq_one_letter_code
_entity_poly.pdbx_strand_id
1 'polypeptide(L)'
;YKAFIDFAADNNLEYIIIDDGWSGNESLLKDLNPDIDLKELVAYGNQKGVGIILWASWRNSAKDTEAAFSHYAQMGIKGFKIDFFDRDDQPLVQSVERIVACAAEHRLVLDLHGLKPYGIQRTYPNVLNFEGVKGLENAKWEPIVNGAPLHNFPRYDVTAPYLRMLVGPMDYTPGATMNATRETFRAVN
;
A
#
# COMPACT_ATOMS: atom_id res chain seq x y z
N TYR A 1 8.04 -14.76 2.90
CA TYR A 1 7.91 -13.58 3.76
C TYR A 1 9.03 -13.45 4.79
N LYS A 2 9.47 -14.53 5.46
CA LYS A 2 10.54 -14.44 6.48
C LYS A 2 11.83 -13.80 5.96
N ALA A 3 12.25 -14.09 4.75
CA ALA A 3 13.43 -13.46 4.14
C ALA A 3 13.27 -11.94 3.98
N PHE A 4 12.05 -11.44 3.75
CA PHE A 4 11.78 -10.00 3.70
C PHE A 4 11.80 -9.38 5.11
N ILE A 5 11.34 -10.12 6.12
CA ILE A 5 11.44 -9.68 7.52
C ILE A 5 12.91 -9.61 7.95
N ASP A 6 13.73 -10.61 7.61
CA ASP A 6 15.17 -10.61 7.89
C ASP A 6 15.86 -9.43 7.19
N PHE A 7 15.56 -9.21 5.91
CA PHE A 7 16.09 -8.07 5.16
C PHE A 7 15.69 -6.72 5.79
N ALA A 8 14.44 -6.58 6.21
CA ALA A 8 13.97 -5.38 6.88
C ALA A 8 14.72 -5.12 8.18
N ALA A 9 14.89 -6.16 9.01
CA ALA A 9 15.65 -6.08 10.26
C ALA A 9 17.12 -5.68 10.02
N ASP A 10 17.78 -6.32 9.06
CA ASP A 10 19.18 -6.07 8.72
C ASP A 10 19.41 -4.65 8.16
N ASN A 11 18.37 -4.02 7.61
CA ASN A 11 18.43 -2.69 7.01
C ASN A 11 17.71 -1.61 7.83
N ASN A 12 17.32 -1.88 9.07
CA ASN A 12 16.62 -0.96 9.96
C ASN A 12 15.30 -0.41 9.36
N LEU A 13 14.55 -1.27 8.65
CA LEU A 13 13.20 -0.97 8.20
C LEU A 13 12.21 -1.43 9.27
N GLU A 14 11.30 -0.55 9.67
CA GLU A 14 10.37 -0.81 10.77
C GLU A 14 9.24 -1.78 10.38
N TYR A 15 8.90 -1.84 9.08
CA TYR A 15 7.76 -2.60 8.59
C TYR A 15 8.05 -3.34 7.30
N ILE A 16 7.31 -4.43 7.09
CA ILE A 16 7.07 -5.00 5.76
C ILE A 16 5.58 -4.96 5.45
N ILE A 17 5.23 -4.89 4.17
CA ILE A 17 3.85 -5.03 3.70
C ILE A 17 3.67 -6.44 3.12
N ILE A 18 2.66 -7.15 3.61
CA ILE A 18 2.14 -8.34 2.93
C ILE A 18 1.06 -7.83 1.99
N ASP A 19 1.42 -7.75 0.71
CA ASP A 19 0.57 -7.21 -0.34
C ASP A 19 -0.56 -8.19 -0.71
N ASP A 20 -1.30 -7.92 -1.78
CA ASP A 20 -2.45 -8.72 -2.22
C ASP A 20 -2.18 -10.23 -2.23
N GLY A 21 -3.21 -11.02 -1.94
CA GLY A 21 -3.18 -12.49 -1.98
C GLY A 21 -3.12 -13.18 -0.60
N TRP A 22 -3.07 -12.46 0.52
CA TRP A 22 -3.22 -13.04 1.85
C TRP A 22 -4.69 -13.23 2.25
N SER A 23 -5.59 -12.43 1.68
CA SER A 23 -7.05 -12.58 1.78
C SER A 23 -7.67 -12.45 0.40
N GLY A 24 -8.85 -13.03 0.22
CA GLY A 24 -9.63 -12.86 -1.00
C GLY A 24 -10.49 -11.58 -0.99
N ASN A 25 -11.38 -11.49 -2.00
CA ASN A 25 -12.13 -10.27 -2.28
C ASN A 25 -13.46 -10.15 -1.51
N GLU A 26 -13.87 -11.17 -0.75
CA GLU A 26 -15.17 -11.16 -0.08
C GLU A 26 -15.13 -10.54 1.31
N SER A 27 -14.12 -10.89 2.10
CA SER A 27 -13.98 -10.42 3.48
C SER A 27 -12.53 -10.55 3.96
N LEU A 28 -12.05 -9.56 4.69
CA LEU A 28 -10.75 -9.60 5.35
C LEU A 28 -10.67 -10.63 6.49
N LEU A 29 -11.80 -11.16 6.95
CA LEU A 29 -11.87 -12.06 8.10
C LEU A 29 -12.16 -13.53 7.76
N LYS A 30 -12.73 -13.78 6.58
CA LYS A 30 -13.29 -15.12 6.27
C LYS A 30 -12.62 -15.80 5.08
N ASP A 31 -12.07 -15.03 4.17
CA ASP A 31 -11.50 -15.51 2.92
C ASP A 31 -9.98 -15.37 2.98
N LEU A 32 -9.34 -16.16 3.85
CA LEU A 32 -7.90 -16.09 4.08
C LEU A 32 -7.17 -17.16 3.29
N ASN A 33 -6.00 -16.80 2.77
CA ASN A 33 -5.11 -17.72 2.08
C ASN A 33 -4.51 -18.72 3.11
N PRO A 34 -4.79 -20.03 2.99
CA PRO A 34 -4.30 -21.02 3.95
C PRO A 34 -2.78 -21.22 3.92
N ASP A 35 -2.12 -20.79 2.85
CA ASP A 35 -0.66 -20.91 2.71
C ASP A 35 0.09 -19.77 3.43
N ILE A 36 -0.63 -18.81 4.03
CA ILE A 36 -0.04 -17.66 4.73
C ILE A 36 -0.46 -17.66 6.21
N ASP A 37 0.42 -18.14 7.07
CA ASP A 37 0.21 -18.08 8.52
C ASP A 37 0.61 -16.70 9.06
N LEU A 38 -0.38 -15.79 9.14
CA LEU A 38 -0.16 -14.44 9.66
C LEU A 38 0.31 -14.43 11.11
N LYS A 39 -0.14 -15.37 11.94
CA LYS A 39 0.27 -15.43 13.34
C LYS A 39 1.74 -15.78 13.48
N GLU A 40 2.20 -16.75 12.69
CA GLU A 40 3.61 -17.12 12.63
C GLU A 40 4.46 -15.94 12.14
N LEU A 41 4.02 -15.24 11.08
CA LEU A 41 4.75 -14.10 10.53
C LEU A 41 4.82 -12.93 11.51
N VAL A 42 3.71 -12.63 12.23
CA VAL A 42 3.70 -11.60 13.28
C VAL A 42 4.64 -11.97 14.42
N ALA A 43 4.61 -13.22 14.88
CA ALA A 43 5.52 -13.67 15.93
C ALA A 43 6.99 -13.57 15.50
N TYR A 44 7.30 -13.95 14.26
CA TYR A 44 8.65 -13.85 13.70
C TYR A 44 9.09 -12.39 13.55
N GLY A 45 8.21 -11.52 13.01
CA GLY A 45 8.48 -10.10 12.88
C GLY A 45 8.78 -9.43 14.24
N ASN A 46 7.97 -9.75 15.26
CA ASN A 46 8.20 -9.25 16.62
C ASN A 46 9.57 -9.66 17.19
N GLN A 47 10.04 -10.88 16.92
CA GLN A 47 11.37 -11.33 17.34
C GLN A 47 12.48 -10.53 16.66
N LYS A 48 12.25 -10.04 15.45
CA LYS A 48 13.20 -9.28 14.63
C LYS A 48 13.05 -7.76 14.79
N GLY A 49 12.05 -7.29 15.52
CA GLY A 49 11.74 -5.86 15.63
C GLY A 49 11.08 -5.26 14.39
N VAL A 50 10.49 -6.08 13.53
CA VAL A 50 9.84 -5.66 12.29
C VAL A 50 8.32 -5.85 12.39
N GLY A 51 7.56 -4.79 12.18
CA GLY A 51 6.11 -4.82 12.15
C GLY A 51 5.55 -5.32 10.81
N ILE A 52 4.33 -5.84 10.83
CA ILE A 52 3.66 -6.29 9.61
C ILE A 52 2.46 -5.39 9.33
N ILE A 53 2.40 -4.93 8.09
CA ILE A 53 1.28 -4.19 7.50
C ILE A 53 0.62 -5.11 6.48
N LEU A 54 -0.71 -5.10 6.41
CA LEU A 54 -1.47 -5.91 5.46
C LEU A 54 -2.05 -5.03 4.35
N TRP A 55 -2.06 -5.53 3.14
CA TRP A 55 -2.79 -4.89 2.05
C TRP A 55 -4.28 -5.19 2.13
N ALA A 56 -5.12 -4.24 1.74
CA ALA A 56 -6.55 -4.45 1.59
C ALA A 56 -7.12 -3.50 0.52
N SER A 57 -8.12 -3.94 -0.24
CA SER A 57 -8.88 -3.01 -1.06
C SER A 57 -9.77 -2.13 -0.17
N TRP A 58 -9.99 -0.87 -0.55
CA TRP A 58 -10.87 0.02 0.21
C TRP A 58 -12.28 -0.53 0.35
N ARG A 59 -12.77 -1.26 -0.67
CA ARG A 59 -14.12 -1.84 -0.67
C ARG A 59 -14.26 -2.92 0.40
N ASN A 60 -13.25 -3.75 0.56
CA ASN A 60 -13.24 -4.80 1.60
C ASN A 60 -13.06 -4.18 2.99
N SER A 61 -12.14 -3.20 3.10
CA SER A 61 -11.96 -2.47 4.35
C SER A 61 -13.22 -1.75 4.81
N ALA A 62 -13.99 -1.17 3.89
CA ALA A 62 -15.23 -0.45 4.22
C ALA A 62 -16.38 -1.36 4.64
N LYS A 63 -16.36 -2.65 4.32
CA LYS A 63 -17.42 -3.60 4.70
C LYS A 63 -17.38 -3.95 6.20
N ASP A 64 -16.18 -4.27 6.69
CA ASP A 64 -15.98 -4.84 8.03
C ASP A 64 -14.91 -4.06 8.83
N THR A 65 -14.81 -2.75 8.65
CA THR A 65 -13.71 -1.90 9.15
C THR A 65 -13.42 -2.19 10.63
N GLU A 66 -14.39 -2.01 11.50
CA GLU A 66 -14.22 -2.17 12.94
C GLU A 66 -13.80 -3.60 13.32
N ALA A 67 -14.53 -4.59 12.81
CA ALA A 67 -14.28 -5.99 13.15
C ALA A 67 -12.88 -6.45 12.65
N ALA A 68 -12.52 -6.06 11.43
CA ALA A 68 -11.23 -6.42 10.85
C ALA A 68 -10.07 -5.70 11.57
N PHE A 69 -10.18 -4.40 11.79
CA PHE A 69 -9.10 -3.63 12.42
C PHE A 69 -8.88 -4.04 13.87
N SER A 70 -9.96 -4.23 14.64
CA SER A 70 -9.89 -4.77 16.00
C SER A 70 -9.21 -6.15 16.01
N HIS A 71 -9.64 -7.07 15.15
CA HIS A 71 -9.09 -8.42 15.07
C HIS A 71 -7.58 -8.41 14.76
N TYR A 72 -7.16 -7.68 13.72
CA TYR A 72 -5.77 -7.66 13.29
C TYR A 72 -4.85 -6.86 14.22
N ALA A 73 -5.35 -5.80 14.84
CA ALA A 73 -4.62 -5.09 15.90
C ALA A 73 -4.34 -6.01 17.10
N GLN A 74 -5.34 -6.80 17.54
CA GLN A 74 -5.17 -7.78 18.60
C GLN A 74 -4.20 -8.91 18.22
N MET A 75 -4.15 -9.30 16.95
CA MET A 75 -3.18 -10.26 16.44
C MET A 75 -1.74 -9.71 16.47
N GLY A 76 -1.58 -8.39 16.46
CA GLY A 76 -0.28 -7.70 16.47
C GLY A 76 0.12 -7.09 15.13
N ILE A 77 -0.77 -7.06 14.15
CA ILE A 77 -0.61 -6.31 12.90
C ILE A 77 -0.48 -4.82 13.23
N LYS A 78 0.35 -4.10 12.49
CA LYS A 78 0.69 -2.71 12.75
C LYS A 78 -0.08 -1.72 11.88
N GLY A 79 -0.65 -2.17 10.78
CA GLY A 79 -1.39 -1.26 9.90
C GLY A 79 -1.90 -1.92 8.63
N PHE A 80 -2.44 -1.06 7.75
CA PHE A 80 -2.93 -1.48 6.45
C PHE A 80 -2.43 -0.54 5.34
N LYS A 81 -2.03 -1.14 4.22
CA LYS A 81 -2.00 -0.49 2.92
C LYS A 81 -3.38 -0.66 2.30
N ILE A 82 -4.13 0.43 2.16
CA ILE A 82 -5.48 0.37 1.61
C ILE A 82 -5.46 0.96 0.22
N ASP A 83 -5.92 0.19 -0.74
CA ASP A 83 -5.71 0.43 -2.14
C ASP A 83 -7.01 0.50 -2.96
N PHE A 84 -6.86 0.86 -4.22
CA PHE A 84 -7.91 0.95 -5.23
C PHE A 84 -8.99 1.99 -4.94
N PHE A 85 -8.64 3.11 -4.33
CA PHE A 85 -9.52 4.26 -4.25
C PHE A 85 -9.72 4.85 -5.64
N ASP A 86 -10.80 4.41 -6.30
CA ASP A 86 -11.07 4.62 -7.72
C ASP A 86 -12.12 5.71 -8.00
N ARG A 87 -12.41 6.53 -7.00
CA ARG A 87 -13.35 7.66 -7.09
C ARG A 87 -12.93 8.76 -6.11
N ASP A 88 -13.51 9.95 -6.26
CA ASP A 88 -13.18 11.14 -5.46
C ASP A 88 -14.41 11.94 -5.02
N ASP A 89 -15.56 11.29 -4.98
CA ASP A 89 -16.83 11.89 -4.55
C ASP A 89 -16.99 11.90 -3.02
N GLN A 90 -17.99 12.63 -2.56
CA GLN A 90 -18.27 12.77 -1.13
C GLN A 90 -18.46 11.43 -0.39
N PRO A 91 -19.17 10.42 -0.92
CA PRO A 91 -19.29 9.13 -0.25
C PRO A 91 -17.94 8.43 -0.04
N LEU A 92 -17.00 8.55 -0.99
CA LEU A 92 -15.66 8.00 -0.80
C LEU A 92 -14.90 8.75 0.29
N VAL A 93 -14.88 10.07 0.25
CA VAL A 93 -14.19 10.89 1.28
C VAL A 93 -14.70 10.53 2.68
N GLN A 94 -16.02 10.41 2.85
CA GLN A 94 -16.61 9.96 4.12
C GLN A 94 -16.20 8.54 4.51
N SER A 95 -16.01 7.65 3.54
CA SER A 95 -15.51 6.29 3.82
C SER A 95 -14.05 6.30 4.25
N VAL A 96 -13.21 7.11 3.60
CA VAL A 96 -11.81 7.30 3.99
C VAL A 96 -11.73 7.84 5.43
N GLU A 97 -12.52 8.85 5.77
CA GLU A 97 -12.53 9.42 7.12
C GLU A 97 -12.91 8.38 8.18
N ARG A 98 -13.94 7.54 7.91
CA ARG A 98 -14.32 6.45 8.82
C ARG A 98 -13.21 5.41 8.99
N ILE A 99 -12.60 4.99 7.89
CA ILE A 99 -11.50 4.00 7.89
C ILE A 99 -10.31 4.55 8.69
N VAL A 100 -9.94 5.79 8.45
CA VAL A 100 -8.79 6.43 9.10
C VAL A 100 -9.03 6.62 10.59
N ALA A 101 -10.23 7.07 10.99
CA ALA A 101 -10.61 7.22 12.38
C ALA A 101 -10.58 5.87 13.12
N CYS A 102 -11.19 4.84 12.55
CA CYS A 102 -11.19 3.50 13.10
C CYS A 102 -9.75 2.94 13.24
N ALA A 103 -8.90 3.12 12.23
CA ALA A 103 -7.50 2.73 12.33
C ALA A 103 -6.76 3.44 13.47
N ALA A 104 -7.03 4.72 13.68
CA ALA A 104 -6.46 5.50 14.79
C ALA A 104 -6.89 4.96 16.16
N GLU A 105 -8.17 4.60 16.33
CA GLU A 105 -8.70 4.00 17.55
C GLU A 105 -8.00 2.68 17.89
N HIS A 106 -7.67 1.88 16.87
CA HIS A 106 -6.94 0.62 17.02
C HIS A 106 -5.41 0.76 16.96
N ARG A 107 -4.88 1.98 16.88
CA ARG A 107 -3.43 2.27 16.79
C ARG A 107 -2.77 1.59 15.58
N LEU A 108 -3.49 1.56 14.47
CA LEU A 108 -3.00 1.04 13.19
C LEU A 108 -2.52 2.19 12.31
N VAL A 109 -1.37 2.02 11.69
CA VAL A 109 -0.88 2.94 10.68
C VAL A 109 -1.52 2.65 9.33
N LEU A 110 -1.62 3.67 8.47
CA LEU A 110 -2.19 3.53 7.13
C LEU A 110 -1.27 4.11 6.06
N ASP A 111 -1.21 3.40 4.94
CA ASP A 111 -0.73 3.85 3.65
C ASP A 111 -1.89 3.79 2.66
N LEU A 112 -2.23 4.90 1.98
CA LEU A 112 -3.44 5.02 1.16
C LEU A 112 -3.07 5.13 -0.32
N HIS A 113 -3.37 4.07 -1.07
CA HIS A 113 -3.10 3.98 -2.50
C HIS A 113 -4.30 4.43 -3.36
N GLY A 114 -3.99 5.02 -4.52
CA GLY A 114 -5.01 5.64 -5.38
C GLY A 114 -5.49 7.02 -4.89
N LEU A 115 -5.04 7.47 -3.74
CA LEU A 115 -5.34 8.80 -3.18
C LEU A 115 -4.10 9.70 -3.18
N LYS A 116 -4.35 11.00 -3.27
CA LYS A 116 -3.37 12.05 -3.01
C LYS A 116 -3.65 12.69 -1.63
N PRO A 117 -2.65 13.24 -0.94
CA PRO A 117 -2.86 13.93 0.32
C PRO A 117 -3.84 15.09 0.18
N TYR A 118 -4.75 15.22 1.13
CA TYR A 118 -5.71 16.32 1.20
C TYR A 118 -5.85 16.91 2.61
N GLY A 119 -4.87 16.61 3.48
CA GLY A 119 -4.77 17.19 4.82
C GLY A 119 -5.32 16.34 5.96
N ILE A 120 -5.91 15.17 5.68
CA ILE A 120 -6.46 14.27 6.70
C ILE A 120 -5.40 13.83 7.73
N GLN A 121 -4.15 13.70 7.31
CA GLN A 121 -3.02 13.35 8.17
C GLN A 121 -2.72 14.39 9.28
N ARG A 122 -3.27 15.59 9.17
CA ARG A 122 -3.18 16.58 10.25
C ARG A 122 -4.07 16.23 11.43
N THR A 123 -5.22 15.63 11.15
CA THR A 123 -6.16 15.13 12.16
C THR A 123 -5.78 13.73 12.61
N TYR A 124 -5.32 12.90 11.69
CA TYR A 124 -5.00 11.48 11.89
C TYR A 124 -3.56 11.19 11.46
N PRO A 125 -2.57 11.44 12.33
CA PRO A 125 -1.15 11.25 12.00
C PRO A 125 -0.74 9.79 11.82
N ASN A 126 -1.62 8.84 12.10
CA ASN A 126 -1.45 7.44 11.75
C ASN A 126 -1.55 7.16 10.24
N VAL A 127 -2.02 8.12 9.44
CA VAL A 127 -1.88 8.08 7.98
C VAL A 127 -0.48 8.52 7.62
N LEU A 128 0.40 7.55 7.35
CA LEU A 128 1.82 7.81 7.12
C LEU A 128 2.11 8.26 5.71
N ASN A 129 1.40 7.70 4.74
CA ASN A 129 1.74 7.87 3.34
C ASN A 129 0.53 7.81 2.42
N PHE A 130 0.75 8.29 1.19
CA PHE A 130 -0.21 8.24 0.09
C PHE A 130 0.54 7.94 -1.20
N GLU A 131 -0.04 7.12 -2.06
CA GLU A 131 0.50 6.95 -3.41
C GLU A 131 0.27 8.23 -4.23
N GLY A 132 -0.91 8.39 -4.80
CA GLY A 132 -1.31 9.53 -5.63
C GLY A 132 -0.24 10.00 -6.64
N VAL A 133 0.53 9.06 -7.18
CA VAL A 133 1.62 9.25 -8.12
C VAL A 133 1.67 8.06 -9.08
N LYS A 134 2.12 8.28 -10.32
CA LYS A 134 2.32 7.19 -11.28
C LYS A 134 3.70 6.57 -11.05
N GLY A 135 3.80 5.47 -10.31
CA GLY A 135 5.05 4.75 -10.08
C GLY A 135 5.58 4.04 -11.34
N LEU A 136 6.85 3.68 -11.33
CA LEU A 136 7.50 2.99 -12.45
C LEU A 136 6.87 1.62 -12.75
N GLU A 137 6.20 1.00 -11.80
CA GLU A 137 5.41 -0.22 -12.04
C GLU A 137 4.45 -0.07 -13.23
N ASN A 138 3.94 1.14 -13.47
CA ASN A 138 3.04 1.46 -14.58
C ASN A 138 3.71 1.35 -15.96
N ALA A 139 5.03 1.29 -16.03
CA ALA A 139 5.74 1.05 -17.29
C ALA A 139 5.36 -0.27 -17.95
N LYS A 140 4.90 -1.26 -17.16
CA LYS A 140 4.41 -2.56 -17.66
C LYS A 140 3.18 -2.40 -18.57
N TRP A 141 2.37 -1.41 -18.30
CA TRP A 141 1.09 -1.16 -18.99
C TRP A 141 1.11 0.11 -19.84
N GLU A 142 2.30 0.69 -20.04
CA GLU A 142 2.43 1.95 -20.76
C GLU A 142 1.96 1.83 -22.21
N PRO A 143 0.99 2.64 -22.64
CA PRO A 143 0.53 2.64 -24.03
C PRO A 143 1.63 3.05 -24.99
N ILE A 144 1.71 2.37 -26.12
CA ILE A 144 2.56 2.77 -27.23
C ILE A 144 1.72 3.55 -28.24
N VAL A 145 2.09 4.80 -28.47
CA VAL A 145 1.43 5.70 -29.41
C VAL A 145 2.46 6.13 -30.47
N ASN A 146 2.14 5.90 -31.74
CA ASN A 146 3.06 6.20 -32.87
C ASN A 146 4.46 5.57 -32.72
N GLY A 147 4.51 4.35 -32.16
CA GLY A 147 5.77 3.61 -31.99
C GLY A 147 6.64 4.04 -30.81
N ALA A 148 6.14 4.93 -29.96
CA ALA A 148 6.83 5.38 -28.75
C ALA A 148 5.92 5.27 -27.51
N PRO A 149 6.50 5.11 -26.30
CA PRO A 149 5.74 5.21 -25.06
C PRO A 149 5.03 6.56 -24.94
N LEU A 150 3.80 6.54 -24.42
CA LEU A 150 3.01 7.75 -24.22
C LEU A 150 3.68 8.72 -23.23
N HIS A 151 4.31 8.19 -22.19
CA HIS A 151 4.96 8.99 -21.16
C HIS A 151 6.48 8.79 -21.18
N ASN A 152 7.20 9.85 -20.90
CA ASN A 152 8.65 9.83 -20.69
C ASN A 152 8.91 9.59 -19.20
N PHE A 153 8.99 8.33 -18.77
CA PHE A 153 9.21 7.96 -17.37
C PHE A 153 10.50 8.58 -16.80
N PRO A 154 11.66 8.52 -17.43
CA PRO A 154 12.86 9.14 -16.87
C PRO A 154 12.69 10.63 -16.54
N ARG A 155 12.02 11.38 -17.39
CA ARG A 155 11.73 12.80 -17.13
C ARG A 155 10.68 12.95 -16.03
N TYR A 156 9.64 12.12 -16.05
CA TYR A 156 8.59 12.12 -15.05
C TYR A 156 9.17 11.85 -13.66
N ASP A 157 9.98 10.80 -13.51
CA ASP A 157 10.52 10.35 -12.23
C ASP A 157 11.42 11.40 -11.55
N VAL A 158 12.18 12.16 -12.33
CA VAL A 158 13.03 13.24 -11.78
C VAL A 158 12.26 14.54 -11.53
N THR A 159 11.02 14.66 -12.01
CA THR A 159 10.20 15.88 -11.82
C THR A 159 9.04 15.67 -10.85
N ALA A 160 8.46 14.49 -10.80
CA ALA A 160 7.30 14.18 -9.96
C ALA A 160 7.50 14.51 -8.47
N PRO A 161 8.65 14.19 -7.84
CA PRO A 161 8.88 14.52 -6.44
C PRO A 161 8.73 16.01 -6.13
N TYR A 162 9.24 16.89 -6.98
CA TYR A 162 9.19 18.34 -6.79
C TYR A 162 7.78 18.92 -6.85
N LEU A 163 6.85 18.21 -7.48
CA LEU A 163 5.44 18.63 -7.58
C LEU A 163 4.59 17.90 -6.55
N ARG A 164 4.70 16.57 -6.51
CA ARG A 164 3.82 15.72 -5.71
C ARG A 164 4.10 15.83 -4.21
N MET A 165 5.37 15.93 -3.82
CA MET A 165 5.75 15.98 -2.40
C MET A 165 5.56 17.35 -1.74
N LEU A 166 5.11 18.37 -2.47
CA LEU A 166 4.68 19.64 -1.89
C LEU A 166 3.51 19.49 -0.90
N VAL A 167 2.71 18.45 -1.04
CA VAL A 167 1.53 18.19 -0.21
C VAL A 167 1.73 17.04 0.79
N GLY A 168 2.92 16.49 0.87
CA GLY A 168 3.29 15.42 1.79
C GLY A 168 4.08 14.29 1.13
N PRO A 169 4.46 13.26 1.91
CA PRO A 169 5.24 12.14 1.44
C PRO A 169 4.51 11.39 0.31
N MET A 170 5.27 10.65 -0.46
CA MET A 170 4.82 9.94 -1.64
C MET A 170 5.25 8.49 -1.54
N ASP A 171 4.29 7.56 -1.56
CA ASP A 171 4.60 6.15 -1.75
C ASP A 171 4.72 5.86 -3.25
N TYR A 172 5.94 5.91 -3.75
CA TYR A 172 6.25 5.64 -5.13
C TYR A 172 6.49 4.14 -5.32
N THR A 173 5.60 3.47 -6.03
CA THR A 173 5.74 2.04 -6.33
C THR A 173 6.70 1.85 -7.51
N PRO A 174 7.97 1.45 -7.25
CA PRO A 174 8.93 1.27 -8.32
C PRO A 174 8.70 -0.02 -9.12
N GLY A 175 7.85 -0.90 -8.62
CA GLY A 175 7.65 -2.25 -9.17
C GLY A 175 8.75 -3.21 -8.72
N ALA A 176 9.21 -4.08 -9.62
CA ALA A 176 10.26 -5.05 -9.37
C ALA A 176 11.57 -4.64 -10.03
N THR A 177 12.68 -5.24 -9.60
CA THR A 177 13.99 -5.06 -10.24
C THR A 177 13.97 -5.36 -11.74
N MET A 178 13.10 -6.31 -12.14
CA MET A 178 12.79 -6.59 -13.54
C MET A 178 11.32 -6.26 -13.81
N ASN A 179 11.07 -5.07 -14.33
CA ASN A 179 9.72 -4.60 -14.65
C ASN A 179 9.20 -5.10 -16.01
N ALA A 180 10.02 -5.83 -16.77
CA ALA A 180 9.64 -6.43 -18.04
C ALA A 180 10.36 -7.75 -18.27
N THR A 181 9.73 -8.65 -19.03
CA THR A 181 10.41 -9.82 -19.62
C THR A 181 11.19 -9.39 -20.86
N ARG A 182 12.03 -10.27 -21.40
CA ARG A 182 12.74 -10.00 -22.65
C ARG A 182 11.79 -9.65 -23.81
N GLU A 183 10.62 -10.29 -23.84
CA GLU A 183 9.60 -10.09 -24.87
C GLU A 183 8.83 -8.79 -24.69
N THR A 184 8.66 -8.35 -23.45
CA THR A 184 7.87 -7.16 -23.12
C THR A 184 8.73 -5.93 -22.85
N PHE A 185 10.07 -6.08 -22.89
CA PHE A 185 10.98 -4.95 -22.66
C PHE A 185 10.73 -3.80 -23.64
N ARG A 186 10.74 -2.61 -23.10
CA ARG A 186 10.61 -1.33 -23.82
C ARG A 186 11.61 -0.33 -23.28
N ALA A 187 11.96 0.66 -24.07
CA ALA A 187 12.97 1.67 -23.70
C ALA A 187 12.61 2.53 -22.46
N VAL A 188 11.41 2.37 -21.91
CA VAL A 188 10.92 3.06 -20.70
C VAL A 188 11.01 2.22 -19.45
N ASN A 189 11.40 0.96 -19.58
CA ASN A 189 11.49 0.04 -18.43
C ASN A 189 12.82 0.20 -17.70
#